data_0e9a39516ccde7ffa06068d28f6ca5bf
#
_entry.id   0e9a39516ccde7ffa06068d28f6ca5bf
#
_cell.length_a   1.000
_cell.length_b   1.000
_cell.length_c   1.000
_cell.angle_alpha   90.00
_cell.angle_beta   90.00
_cell.angle_gamma   90.00
#
_symmetry.space_group_name_H-M   'P 1'
#
loop_
_entity.id
_entity.type
_entity.pdbx_description
1 polymer ?
#
loop_
_entity_poly.entity_id
_entity_poly.type
_entity_poly.pdbx_seq_one_letter_code
_entity_poly.pdbx_strand_id
1 'polypeptide(L)'
;MAIATLKTLLHPKAGPWSSIAALIEALGGGVGIEDAEGQALLGVLSAGPCRAPISLDDRTLGWVTGPPAAAGAVASLLTHLAAKESERRALSTEVLHLYREVHLIEQLSEQLTALLDLSSVSQSALDQARRLIAASHGGILVMENPGDPLRSVVSFGADVPDLSASSRFAASIFHRGIAEIVNDCASDPRALKAEPSLRSLICAPLRAKQRTVGVIALANTSGAPYSSTDLKLLNTIALQTAAAIENSMLCSEMVDAVRDREQLAAIQKELDTARTIQHSLVPRTFPPFPERSDFDIHAQMTSAKAVGGDFFDFFLIDDDHLGVVIGDVSGKGIPAALYMAVTRTQIKTTALEGLAPEACLQEVNRVLVRERVSSMFATCFYGLISIRTGELRYSNAGHNPPHLLRASGAVEPLDSVGGLPLGLFEHKPYEGGLVQLGLGDALFLYTDGVPEATNVALDDFTDERLAAILRGTNSLSCRAIVDRVAHEVLDFTAGAPQSDDITMLTIRLTGE
;
A
#
# COMPACT_ATOMS: atom_id res chain seq x y z
N MET A 1 -50.54 -24.38 1.02
CA MET A 1 -51.28 -23.35 1.78
C MET A 1 -52.32 -24.06 2.67
N ALA A 2 -52.24 -23.94 4.00
CA ALA A 2 -53.19 -24.50 4.92
C ALA A 2 -54.43 -23.56 4.91
N ILE A 3 -55.47 -24.00 4.21
CA ILE A 3 -56.75 -23.27 4.13
C ILE A 3 -57.41 -23.22 5.51
N ALA A 4 -57.81 -22.04 5.93
CA ALA A 4 -58.58 -21.90 7.18
C ALA A 4 -59.86 -22.75 7.07
N THR A 5 -59.97 -23.82 7.85
CA THR A 5 -61.15 -24.64 7.92
C THR A 5 -62.11 -24.06 8.94
N LEU A 6 -63.41 -24.15 8.72
CA LEU A 6 -64.42 -23.72 9.69
C LEU A 6 -64.19 -24.38 11.06
N LYS A 7 -63.70 -25.59 11.09
CA LYS A 7 -63.31 -26.29 12.34
C LYS A 7 -62.26 -25.55 13.17
N THR A 8 -61.29 -24.86 12.51
CA THR A 8 -60.30 -24.05 13.23
C THR A 8 -60.85 -22.71 13.73
N LEU A 9 -61.74 -22.07 13.00
CA LEU A 9 -62.43 -20.84 13.40
C LEU A 9 -63.43 -21.07 14.55
N LEU A 10 -64.09 -22.22 14.52
CA LEU A 10 -65.12 -22.60 15.51
C LEU A 10 -64.56 -23.48 16.63
N HIS A 11 -63.25 -23.53 16.80
CA HIS A 11 -62.62 -24.26 17.92
C HIS A 11 -62.79 -23.47 19.23
N PRO A 12 -63.15 -24.10 20.35
CA PRO A 12 -63.38 -23.41 21.65
C PRO A 12 -62.19 -22.55 22.16
N LYS A 13 -60.96 -22.79 21.70
CA LYS A 13 -59.78 -22.00 22.00
C LYS A 13 -59.51 -20.86 20.96
N ALA A 14 -60.32 -20.72 19.92
CA ALA A 14 -60.18 -19.65 18.93
C ALA A 14 -60.79 -18.36 19.49
N GLY A 15 -60.13 -17.21 19.27
CA GLY A 15 -60.59 -15.91 19.78
C GLY A 15 -62.05 -15.53 19.40
N PRO A 16 -62.54 -15.85 18.18
CA PRO A 16 -63.92 -15.55 17.79
C PRO A 16 -64.99 -16.47 18.37
N TRP A 17 -64.64 -17.62 18.94
CA TRP A 17 -65.56 -18.65 19.41
C TRP A 17 -66.59 -18.12 20.36
N SER A 18 -66.21 -17.45 21.44
CA SER A 18 -67.12 -16.93 22.47
C SER A 18 -68.12 -15.94 21.90
N SER A 19 -67.70 -15.10 20.99
CA SER A 19 -68.58 -14.12 20.34
C SER A 19 -69.54 -14.77 19.36
N ILE A 20 -69.12 -15.77 18.61
CA ILE A 20 -69.98 -16.53 17.69
C ILE A 20 -71.03 -17.36 18.48
N ALA A 21 -70.61 -18.04 19.54
CA ALA A 21 -71.47 -18.83 20.40
C ALA A 21 -72.55 -17.93 21.06
N ALA A 22 -72.15 -16.80 21.63
CA ALA A 22 -73.03 -15.83 22.21
C ALA A 22 -74.02 -15.23 21.19
N LEU A 23 -73.61 -14.98 19.98
CA LEU A 23 -74.43 -14.50 18.89
C LEU A 23 -75.52 -15.52 18.51
N ILE A 24 -75.12 -16.79 18.39
CA ILE A 24 -76.09 -17.89 18.07
C ILE A 24 -77.12 -18.07 19.18
N GLU A 25 -76.72 -17.98 20.44
CA GLU A 25 -77.54 -18.07 21.60
C GLU A 25 -78.52 -16.88 21.64
N ALA A 26 -78.11 -15.65 21.36
CA ALA A 26 -78.90 -14.44 21.28
C ALA A 26 -79.91 -14.47 20.13
N LEU A 27 -79.69 -15.22 19.08
CA LEU A 27 -80.61 -15.45 17.97
C LEU A 27 -81.65 -16.54 18.24
N GLY A 28 -81.76 -16.98 19.48
CA GLY A 28 -82.76 -17.93 19.96
C GLY A 28 -82.52 -19.38 19.65
N GLY A 29 -81.24 -19.76 19.40
CA GLY A 29 -80.80 -21.14 19.24
C GLY A 29 -81.22 -21.89 17.98
N GLY A 30 -81.94 -21.21 17.08
CA GLY A 30 -82.47 -21.79 15.83
C GLY A 30 -81.47 -21.81 14.65
N VAL A 31 -80.17 -21.56 14.91
CA VAL A 31 -79.16 -21.51 13.88
C VAL A 31 -78.11 -22.66 14.11
N GLY A 32 -77.84 -23.42 13.05
CA GLY A 32 -76.84 -24.46 13.02
C GLY A 32 -75.73 -24.13 12.00
N ILE A 33 -74.46 -24.57 12.25
CA ILE A 33 -73.37 -24.44 11.33
C ILE A 33 -72.87 -25.84 10.94
N GLU A 34 -72.71 -26.09 9.65
CA GLU A 34 -72.18 -27.33 9.06
C GLU A 34 -70.89 -27.07 8.33
N ASP A 35 -69.95 -28.06 8.29
CA ASP A 35 -68.81 -28.04 7.39
C ASP A 35 -69.24 -28.31 5.92
N ALA A 36 -68.29 -28.33 5.01
CA ALA A 36 -68.52 -28.58 3.58
C ALA A 36 -69.08 -29.98 3.33
N GLU A 37 -68.83 -30.94 4.18
CA GLU A 37 -69.33 -32.31 4.16
C GLU A 37 -70.74 -32.47 4.81
N GLY A 38 -71.28 -31.41 5.37
CA GLY A 38 -72.61 -31.41 6.04
C GLY A 38 -72.61 -31.90 7.48
N GLN A 39 -71.42 -31.98 8.09
CA GLN A 39 -71.22 -32.37 9.51
C GLN A 39 -71.50 -31.17 10.42
N ALA A 40 -72.33 -31.31 11.46
CA ALA A 40 -72.62 -30.26 12.41
C ALA A 40 -71.38 -29.84 13.18
N LEU A 41 -71.07 -28.54 13.15
CA LEU A 41 -69.92 -27.94 13.89
C LEU A 41 -70.45 -27.18 15.15
N LEU A 42 -71.62 -26.56 15.08
CA LEU A 42 -72.21 -25.75 16.16
C LEU A 42 -73.71 -25.64 16.01
N GLY A 43 -74.45 -25.59 17.14
CA GLY A 43 -75.88 -25.40 17.18
C GLY A 43 -76.68 -26.69 16.85
N VAL A 44 -78.05 -26.55 16.81
CA VAL A 44 -78.90 -27.66 16.50
C VAL A 44 -79.20 -27.57 14.99
N LEU A 45 -78.96 -28.65 14.30
CA LEU A 45 -79.36 -28.75 12.87
C LEU A 45 -80.88 -28.81 12.79
N SER A 46 -81.49 -27.67 12.55
CA SER A 46 -82.93 -27.57 12.27
C SER A 46 -83.15 -27.76 10.76
N ALA A 47 -84.14 -28.57 10.39
CA ALA A 47 -84.60 -28.65 9.02
C ALA A 47 -85.30 -27.34 8.61
N GLY A 48 -84.58 -26.19 8.81
CA GLY A 48 -85.03 -24.84 8.53
C GLY A 48 -85.19 -24.54 7.03
N PRO A 49 -85.94 -23.55 6.66
CA PRO A 49 -86.28 -23.26 5.24
C PRO A 49 -85.07 -22.61 4.48
N CYS A 50 -83.96 -22.29 5.13
CA CYS A 50 -82.86 -21.62 4.48
C CYS A 50 -81.49 -22.23 4.86
N ARG A 51 -80.62 -22.41 3.85
CA ARG A 51 -79.23 -22.83 3.98
C ARG A 51 -78.35 -21.78 3.28
N ALA A 52 -77.60 -21.00 4.04
CA ALA A 52 -76.77 -19.94 3.52
C ALA A 52 -75.25 -20.39 3.46
N PRO A 53 -74.54 -20.24 2.34
CA PRO A 53 -73.22 -20.68 2.19
C PRO A 53 -72.21 -19.77 2.94
N ILE A 54 -71.15 -20.36 3.53
CA ILE A 54 -69.93 -19.69 3.99
C ILE A 54 -68.89 -19.92 2.94
N SER A 55 -68.44 -18.90 2.23
CA SER A 55 -67.51 -19.02 1.09
C SER A 55 -66.24 -18.22 1.31
N LEU A 56 -65.15 -18.73 0.78
CA LEU A 56 -63.86 -18.05 0.73
C LEU A 56 -63.21 -18.37 -0.62
N ASP A 57 -62.85 -17.34 -1.41
CA ASP A 57 -62.18 -17.47 -2.72
C ASP A 57 -62.86 -18.52 -3.62
N ASP A 58 -64.19 -18.36 -3.85
CA ASP A 58 -65.04 -19.28 -4.65
C ASP A 58 -65.17 -20.71 -4.10
N ARG A 59 -64.70 -20.99 -2.90
CA ARG A 59 -64.87 -22.29 -2.24
C ARG A 59 -65.86 -22.18 -1.09
N THR A 60 -66.80 -23.09 -1.05
CA THR A 60 -67.76 -23.20 0.08
C THR A 60 -67.04 -23.95 1.23
N LEU A 61 -66.84 -23.28 2.36
CA LEU A 61 -66.25 -23.81 3.59
C LEU A 61 -67.29 -24.56 4.46
N GLY A 62 -68.58 -24.27 4.27
CA GLY A 62 -69.67 -24.86 5.01
C GLY A 62 -70.95 -24.07 4.83
N TRP A 63 -71.92 -24.31 5.69
CA TRP A 63 -73.24 -23.78 5.57
C TRP A 63 -73.81 -23.35 6.92
N VAL A 64 -74.62 -22.34 6.91
CA VAL A 64 -75.45 -21.93 8.06
C VAL A 64 -76.95 -22.27 7.76
N THR A 65 -77.55 -23.02 8.66
CA THR A 65 -78.98 -23.43 8.56
C THR A 65 -79.77 -22.69 9.61
N GLY A 66 -80.98 -22.29 9.27
CA GLY A 66 -81.89 -21.58 10.20
C GLY A 66 -82.83 -20.61 9.52
N PRO A 67 -83.46 -19.66 10.25
CA PRO A 67 -84.27 -18.61 9.69
C PRO A 67 -83.53 -17.77 8.66
N PRO A 68 -84.11 -17.36 7.51
CA PRO A 68 -83.40 -16.75 6.41
C PRO A 68 -82.55 -15.55 6.80
N ALA A 69 -83.05 -14.63 7.58
CA ALA A 69 -82.33 -13.42 8.02
C ALA A 69 -81.17 -13.74 8.96
N ALA A 70 -81.35 -14.66 9.91
CA ALA A 70 -80.33 -15.08 10.85
C ALA A 70 -79.25 -15.94 10.16
N ALA A 71 -79.63 -16.87 9.32
CA ALA A 71 -78.73 -17.72 8.57
C ALA A 71 -77.87 -16.89 7.63
N GLY A 72 -78.44 -15.92 6.90
CA GLY A 72 -77.62 -15.02 6.03
C GLY A 72 -76.69 -14.12 6.78
N ALA A 73 -77.11 -13.54 7.92
CA ALA A 73 -76.24 -12.68 8.73
C ALA A 73 -75.08 -13.44 9.34
N VAL A 74 -75.29 -14.63 9.91
CA VAL A 74 -74.21 -15.50 10.47
C VAL A 74 -73.27 -16.03 9.38
N ALA A 75 -73.82 -16.39 8.23
CA ALA A 75 -72.95 -16.83 7.09
C ALA A 75 -72.10 -15.69 6.58
N SER A 76 -72.64 -14.47 6.44
CA SER A 76 -71.85 -13.30 6.06
C SER A 76 -70.73 -12.99 7.08
N LEU A 77 -71.05 -13.03 8.38
CA LEU A 77 -70.08 -12.82 9.44
C LEU A 77 -68.95 -13.90 9.41
N LEU A 78 -69.31 -15.15 9.26
CA LEU A 78 -68.33 -16.26 9.20
C LEU A 78 -67.51 -16.20 7.94
N THR A 79 -68.02 -15.80 6.80
CA THR A 79 -67.29 -15.54 5.58
C THR A 79 -66.27 -14.42 5.79
N HIS A 80 -66.62 -13.32 6.41
CA HIS A 80 -65.71 -12.23 6.74
C HIS A 80 -64.61 -12.66 7.71
N LEU A 81 -64.96 -13.41 8.75
CA LEU A 81 -63.95 -13.91 9.74
C LEU A 81 -63.01 -14.94 9.07
N ALA A 82 -63.51 -15.79 8.18
CA ALA A 82 -62.69 -16.73 7.43
C ALA A 82 -61.72 -16.02 6.51
N ALA A 83 -62.11 -14.98 5.80
CA ALA A 83 -61.28 -14.15 4.95
C ALA A 83 -60.18 -13.47 5.77
N LYS A 84 -60.54 -12.84 6.88
CA LYS A 84 -59.59 -12.17 7.78
C LYS A 84 -58.58 -13.12 8.43
N GLU A 85 -59.02 -14.33 8.82
CA GLU A 85 -58.09 -15.35 9.37
C GLU A 85 -57.16 -15.92 8.29
N SER A 86 -57.61 -16.06 7.03
CA SER A 86 -56.80 -16.48 5.90
C SER A 86 -55.74 -15.45 5.59
N GLU A 87 -56.11 -14.17 5.53
CA GLU A 87 -55.17 -13.04 5.34
C GLU A 87 -54.12 -12.97 6.47
N ARG A 88 -54.58 -13.10 7.74
CA ARG A 88 -53.66 -13.12 8.88
C ARG A 88 -52.65 -14.27 8.83
N ARG A 89 -53.06 -15.47 8.41
CA ARG A 89 -52.17 -16.63 8.25
C ARG A 89 -51.21 -16.46 7.12
N ALA A 90 -51.64 -15.91 5.96
CA ALA A 90 -50.79 -15.59 4.84
C ALA A 90 -49.71 -14.60 5.27
N LEU A 91 -50.07 -13.52 5.94
CA LEU A 91 -49.15 -12.52 6.47
C LEU A 91 -48.17 -13.11 7.50
N SER A 92 -48.66 -13.94 8.43
CA SER A 92 -47.80 -14.61 9.43
C SER A 92 -46.80 -15.54 8.77
N THR A 93 -47.17 -16.24 7.69
CA THR A 93 -46.26 -17.12 6.96
C THR A 93 -45.17 -16.31 6.23
N GLU A 94 -45.56 -15.18 5.63
CA GLU A 94 -44.65 -14.26 4.98
C GLU A 94 -43.65 -13.62 5.97
N VAL A 95 -44.14 -13.15 7.12
CA VAL A 95 -43.32 -12.59 8.19
C VAL A 95 -42.32 -13.64 8.71
N LEU A 96 -42.74 -14.90 8.91
CA LEU A 96 -41.87 -15.98 9.33
C LEU A 96 -40.82 -16.31 8.28
N HIS A 97 -41.18 -16.22 6.99
CA HIS A 97 -40.23 -16.42 5.90
C HIS A 97 -39.18 -15.30 5.88
N LEU A 98 -39.61 -14.04 5.95
CA LEU A 98 -38.72 -12.88 6.05
C LEU A 98 -37.82 -12.92 7.28
N TYR A 99 -38.37 -13.31 8.43
CA TYR A 99 -37.59 -13.43 9.66
C TYR A 99 -36.47 -14.49 9.55
N ARG A 100 -36.78 -15.63 8.93
CA ARG A 100 -35.75 -16.69 8.67
C ARG A 100 -34.68 -16.20 7.70
N GLU A 101 -35.06 -15.45 6.67
CA GLU A 101 -34.14 -14.90 5.69
C GLU A 101 -33.20 -13.89 6.35
N VAL A 102 -33.72 -12.96 7.15
CA VAL A 102 -32.91 -11.98 7.90
C VAL A 102 -31.97 -12.68 8.89
N HIS A 103 -32.46 -13.66 9.63
CA HIS A 103 -31.66 -14.38 10.61
C HIS A 103 -30.51 -15.18 9.96
N LEU A 104 -30.75 -15.77 8.80
CA LEU A 104 -29.71 -16.41 7.99
C LEU A 104 -28.65 -15.40 7.54
N ILE A 105 -29.08 -14.19 7.10
CA ILE A 105 -28.16 -13.13 6.70
C ILE A 105 -27.29 -12.66 7.86
N GLU A 106 -27.90 -12.46 9.05
CA GLU A 106 -27.17 -12.05 10.25
C GLU A 106 -26.13 -13.08 10.66
N GLN A 107 -26.50 -14.36 10.77
CA GLN A 107 -25.58 -15.46 11.12
C GLN A 107 -24.43 -15.58 10.12
N LEU A 108 -24.70 -15.45 8.83
CA LEU A 108 -23.68 -15.46 7.79
C LEU A 108 -22.72 -14.29 7.93
N SER A 109 -23.27 -13.10 8.14
CA SER A 109 -22.47 -11.89 8.29
C SER A 109 -21.51 -11.97 9.48
N GLU A 110 -22.00 -12.43 10.64
CA GLU A 110 -21.15 -12.58 11.83
C GLU A 110 -20.04 -13.62 11.63
N GLN A 111 -20.35 -14.76 11.03
CA GLN A 111 -19.35 -15.83 10.81
C GLN A 111 -18.28 -15.43 9.79
N LEU A 112 -18.67 -14.72 8.71
CA LEU A 112 -17.73 -14.31 7.66
C LEU A 112 -16.89 -13.08 8.06
N THR A 113 -17.44 -12.18 8.87
CA THR A 113 -16.73 -10.95 9.30
C THR A 113 -15.61 -11.25 10.31
N ALA A 114 -15.68 -12.36 11.03
CA ALA A 114 -14.65 -12.80 11.96
C ALA A 114 -13.40 -13.39 11.26
N LEU A 115 -13.49 -13.69 9.96
CA LEU A 115 -12.41 -14.27 9.16
C LEU A 115 -11.69 -13.17 8.37
N LEU A 116 -10.38 -13.08 8.56
CA LEU A 116 -9.53 -12.06 7.90
C LEU A 116 -8.77 -12.63 6.69
N ASP A 117 -8.84 -13.93 6.46
CA ASP A 117 -8.13 -14.61 5.39
C ASP A 117 -9.07 -15.00 4.26
N LEU A 118 -8.70 -14.66 3.02
CA LEU A 118 -9.46 -14.91 1.80
C LEU A 118 -9.87 -16.38 1.64
N SER A 119 -8.96 -17.29 1.95
CA SER A 119 -9.18 -18.74 1.82
C SER A 119 -10.24 -19.21 2.83
N SER A 120 -10.14 -18.78 4.08
CA SER A 120 -11.06 -19.12 5.16
C SER A 120 -12.46 -18.57 4.93
N VAL A 121 -12.58 -17.32 4.47
CA VAL A 121 -13.86 -16.70 4.06
C VAL A 121 -14.50 -17.50 2.93
N SER A 122 -13.72 -17.79 1.89
CA SER A 122 -14.19 -18.54 0.72
C SER A 122 -14.62 -19.96 1.08
N GLN A 123 -13.85 -20.65 1.92
CA GLN A 123 -14.18 -22.00 2.38
C GLN A 123 -15.48 -22.03 3.19
N SER A 124 -15.63 -21.11 4.15
CA SER A 124 -16.84 -21.00 4.96
C SER A 124 -18.09 -20.74 4.11
N ALA A 125 -17.99 -19.83 3.14
CA ALA A 125 -19.07 -19.50 2.22
C ALA A 125 -19.45 -20.67 1.31
N LEU A 126 -18.46 -21.39 0.79
CA LEU A 126 -18.67 -22.55 -0.08
C LEU A 126 -19.30 -23.72 0.69
N ASP A 127 -18.88 -23.97 1.92
CA ASP A 127 -19.46 -24.98 2.81
C ASP A 127 -20.91 -24.67 3.14
N GLN A 128 -21.23 -23.40 3.36
CA GLN A 128 -22.58 -22.95 3.58
C GLN A 128 -23.47 -23.13 2.35
N ALA A 129 -22.98 -22.74 1.16
CA ALA A 129 -23.68 -22.95 -0.11
C ALA A 129 -23.99 -24.44 -0.32
N ARG A 130 -23.02 -25.33 -0.04
CA ARG A 130 -23.17 -26.79 -0.14
C ARG A 130 -24.19 -27.37 0.86
N ARG A 131 -24.35 -26.78 2.03
CA ARG A 131 -25.33 -27.22 3.04
C ARG A 131 -26.77 -26.87 2.64
N LEU A 132 -26.95 -25.73 1.95
CA LEU A 132 -28.29 -25.22 1.62
C LEU A 132 -28.73 -25.60 0.22
N ILE A 133 -27.82 -25.81 -0.72
CA ILE A 133 -28.08 -26.09 -2.12
C ILE A 133 -27.39 -27.42 -2.48
N ALA A 134 -28.18 -28.38 -2.95
CA ALA A 134 -27.64 -29.69 -3.36
C ALA A 134 -26.71 -29.53 -4.57
N ALA A 135 -25.45 -29.85 -4.38
CA ALA A 135 -24.41 -29.75 -5.41
C ALA A 135 -23.40 -30.88 -5.27
N SER A 136 -22.97 -31.45 -6.39
CA SER A 136 -21.88 -32.45 -6.44
C SER A 136 -20.52 -31.78 -6.56
N HIS A 137 -20.48 -30.57 -7.11
CA HIS A 137 -19.26 -29.78 -7.33
C HIS A 137 -19.53 -28.31 -7.05
N GLY A 138 -18.49 -27.57 -6.70
CA GLY A 138 -18.59 -26.13 -6.52
C GLY A 138 -17.24 -25.47 -6.29
N GLY A 139 -17.20 -24.16 -6.46
CA GLY A 139 -16.00 -23.37 -6.22
C GLY A 139 -16.26 -21.88 -6.13
N ILE A 140 -15.31 -21.19 -5.54
CA ILE A 140 -15.23 -19.74 -5.52
C ILE A 140 -14.01 -19.29 -6.29
N LEU A 141 -14.23 -18.40 -7.25
CA LEU A 141 -13.21 -17.81 -8.08
C LEU A 141 -13.15 -16.31 -7.79
N VAL A 142 -11.95 -15.79 -7.62
CA VAL A 142 -11.71 -14.38 -7.26
C VAL A 142 -10.73 -13.77 -8.25
N MET A 143 -10.89 -12.49 -8.53
CA MET A 143 -9.91 -11.65 -9.22
C MET A 143 -9.17 -10.82 -8.17
N GLU A 144 -7.88 -11.12 -7.97
CA GLU A 144 -7.08 -10.45 -6.94
C GLU A 144 -6.76 -9.01 -7.33
N ASN A 145 -6.31 -8.76 -8.58
CA ASN A 145 -6.08 -7.43 -9.10
C ASN A 145 -6.93 -7.12 -10.33
N PRO A 146 -7.27 -5.86 -10.58
CA PRO A 146 -7.97 -5.47 -11.79
C PRO A 146 -7.24 -5.90 -13.07
N GLY A 147 -7.87 -6.77 -13.86
CA GLY A 147 -7.29 -7.28 -15.10
C GLY A 147 -6.67 -8.67 -15.01
N ASP A 148 -6.50 -9.21 -13.82
CA ASP A 148 -6.05 -10.59 -13.64
C ASP A 148 -7.14 -11.60 -14.06
N PRO A 149 -6.77 -12.80 -14.47
CA PRO A 149 -7.74 -13.86 -14.68
C PRO A 149 -8.40 -14.29 -13.36
N LEU A 150 -9.65 -14.74 -13.43
CA LEU A 150 -10.31 -15.37 -12.29
C LEU A 150 -9.51 -16.61 -11.84
N ARG A 151 -9.18 -16.65 -10.55
CA ARG A 151 -8.42 -17.74 -9.93
C ARG A 151 -9.31 -18.48 -8.94
N SER A 152 -9.25 -19.82 -8.96
CA SER A 152 -9.93 -20.65 -7.95
C SER A 152 -9.23 -20.49 -6.60
N VAL A 153 -9.99 -20.08 -5.59
CA VAL A 153 -9.52 -19.96 -4.21
C VAL A 153 -9.83 -21.25 -3.45
N VAL A 154 -11.05 -21.74 -3.60
CA VAL A 154 -11.53 -22.98 -2.97
C VAL A 154 -12.47 -23.72 -3.93
N SER A 155 -12.46 -25.06 -3.86
CA SER A 155 -13.36 -25.91 -4.61
C SER A 155 -13.67 -27.21 -3.89
N PHE A 156 -14.75 -27.87 -4.26
CA PHE A 156 -15.08 -29.24 -3.85
C PHE A 156 -15.65 -30.05 -5.03
N GLY A 157 -15.58 -31.36 -4.91
CA GLY A 157 -15.95 -32.33 -5.93
C GLY A 157 -14.71 -33.02 -6.48
N ALA A 158 -14.66 -34.35 -6.37
CA ALA A 158 -13.57 -35.15 -6.92
C ALA A 158 -13.70 -35.23 -8.46
N ASP A 159 -12.59 -35.16 -9.19
CA ASP A 159 -12.48 -35.40 -10.64
C ASP A 159 -13.08 -34.36 -11.59
N VAL A 160 -13.41 -33.15 -11.13
CA VAL A 160 -13.75 -32.08 -12.07
C VAL A 160 -12.53 -31.20 -12.29
N PRO A 161 -11.97 -31.12 -13.49
CA PRO A 161 -10.95 -30.13 -13.80
C PRO A 161 -11.51 -28.76 -13.51
N ASP A 162 -10.71 -28.04 -12.77
CA ASP A 162 -10.78 -26.65 -12.38
C ASP A 162 -11.92 -25.84 -13.05
N LEU A 163 -12.97 -25.56 -12.29
CA LEU A 163 -14.03 -24.62 -12.71
C LEU A 163 -13.46 -23.22 -13.08
N SER A 164 -12.17 -23.04 -12.81
CA SER A 164 -11.51 -21.75 -12.72
C SER A 164 -11.26 -21.02 -14.03
N ALA A 165 -10.41 -21.53 -14.84
CA ALA A 165 -9.80 -20.69 -15.87
C ALA A 165 -10.46 -20.79 -17.25
N SER A 166 -11.26 -21.82 -17.49
CA SER A 166 -11.80 -22.16 -18.81
C SER A 166 -13.28 -21.88 -18.95
N SER A 167 -13.98 -21.60 -17.86
CA SER A 167 -15.41 -21.40 -17.87
C SER A 167 -15.79 -20.03 -18.42
N ARG A 168 -16.10 -19.99 -19.72
CA ARG A 168 -16.71 -18.79 -20.32
C ARG A 168 -18.01 -18.38 -19.59
N PHE A 169 -18.65 -19.31 -18.91
CA PHE A 169 -19.85 -19.06 -18.12
C PHE A 169 -19.49 -18.23 -16.88
N ALA A 170 -18.54 -18.65 -16.06
CA ALA A 170 -18.10 -17.89 -14.88
C ALA A 170 -17.59 -16.48 -15.26
N ALA A 171 -16.82 -16.36 -16.32
CA ALA A 171 -16.37 -15.08 -16.83
C ALA A 171 -17.54 -14.19 -17.30
N SER A 172 -18.55 -14.77 -17.96
CA SER A 172 -19.77 -14.04 -18.35
C SER A 172 -20.54 -13.50 -17.15
N ILE A 173 -20.70 -14.32 -16.08
CA ILE A 173 -21.32 -13.91 -14.83
C ILE A 173 -20.55 -12.80 -14.14
N PHE A 174 -19.23 -12.93 -14.09
CA PHE A 174 -18.33 -11.92 -13.53
C PHE A 174 -18.50 -10.55 -14.21
N HIS A 175 -18.46 -10.54 -15.55
CA HIS A 175 -18.58 -9.28 -16.31
C HIS A 175 -19.98 -8.69 -16.33
N ARG A 176 -21.02 -9.54 -16.38
CA ARG A 176 -22.42 -9.06 -16.41
C ARG A 176 -22.96 -8.71 -15.04
N GLY A 177 -22.36 -9.29 -13.99
CA GLY A 177 -22.80 -9.06 -12.60
C GLY A 177 -24.21 -9.60 -12.29
N ILE A 178 -24.68 -10.60 -13.02
CA ILE A 178 -26.04 -11.18 -12.89
C ILE A 178 -25.92 -12.68 -12.66
N ALA A 179 -26.59 -13.18 -11.62
CA ALA A 179 -26.63 -14.60 -11.30
C ALA A 179 -27.52 -15.37 -12.32
N GLU A 180 -27.08 -16.55 -12.75
CA GLU A 180 -27.77 -17.36 -13.77
C GLU A 180 -27.79 -18.85 -13.39
N ILE A 181 -28.81 -19.56 -13.92
CA ILE A 181 -28.93 -21.02 -13.87
C ILE A 181 -28.87 -21.57 -15.31
N VAL A 182 -28.10 -22.64 -15.48
CA VAL A 182 -28.10 -23.47 -16.68
C VAL A 182 -28.44 -24.91 -16.27
N ASN A 183 -29.66 -25.37 -16.63
CA ASN A 183 -30.16 -26.69 -16.29
C ASN A 183 -29.90 -27.75 -17.39
N ASP A 184 -29.38 -27.31 -18.54
CA ASP A 184 -28.88 -28.15 -19.63
C ASP A 184 -27.57 -27.58 -20.13
N CYS A 185 -26.47 -27.99 -19.48
CA CYS A 185 -25.12 -27.56 -19.84
C CYS A 185 -24.72 -27.99 -21.25
N ALA A 186 -25.30 -29.04 -21.80
CA ALA A 186 -25.00 -29.53 -23.16
C ALA A 186 -25.47 -28.56 -24.24
N SER A 187 -26.54 -27.79 -23.99
CA SER A 187 -27.06 -26.80 -24.93
C SER A 187 -26.50 -25.38 -24.79
N ASP A 188 -25.82 -25.06 -23.70
CA ASP A 188 -25.25 -23.71 -23.48
C ASP A 188 -23.82 -23.61 -24.05
N PRO A 189 -23.61 -22.78 -25.09
CA PRO A 189 -22.28 -22.65 -25.72
C PRO A 189 -21.18 -22.11 -24.78
N ARG A 190 -21.54 -21.51 -23.64
CA ARG A 190 -20.60 -21.05 -22.62
C ARG A 190 -20.14 -22.19 -21.71
N ALA A 191 -21.00 -23.20 -21.50
CA ALA A 191 -20.76 -24.38 -20.67
C ALA A 191 -20.16 -25.54 -21.42
N LEU A 192 -20.36 -25.62 -22.75
CA LEU A 192 -19.95 -26.74 -23.63
C LEU A 192 -18.45 -27.09 -23.60
N LYS A 193 -17.60 -26.20 -23.15
CA LYS A 193 -16.15 -26.44 -23.05
C LYS A 193 -15.69 -26.74 -21.63
N ALA A 194 -16.58 -26.64 -20.65
CA ALA A 194 -16.19 -26.76 -19.25
C ALA A 194 -16.18 -28.19 -18.75
N GLU A 195 -16.96 -29.11 -19.33
CA GLU A 195 -16.91 -30.56 -19.13
C GLU A 195 -18.20 -31.25 -19.65
N PRO A 196 -18.08 -32.29 -20.43
CA PRO A 196 -19.25 -33.04 -20.97
C PRO A 196 -20.03 -33.76 -19.86
N SER A 197 -19.53 -33.85 -18.64
CA SER A 197 -20.18 -34.55 -17.53
C SER A 197 -21.13 -33.67 -16.67
N LEU A 198 -21.08 -32.34 -16.78
CA LEU A 198 -21.97 -31.47 -16.02
C LEU A 198 -23.36 -31.41 -16.66
N ARG A 199 -24.39 -31.63 -15.85
CA ARG A 199 -25.78 -31.55 -16.27
C ARG A 199 -26.38 -30.15 -16.00
N SER A 200 -26.17 -29.65 -14.81
CA SER A 200 -26.70 -28.33 -14.41
C SER A 200 -25.64 -27.51 -13.65
N LEU A 201 -25.71 -26.20 -13.82
CA LEU A 201 -24.80 -25.23 -13.25
C LEU A 201 -25.59 -24.02 -12.75
N ILE A 202 -25.22 -23.50 -11.59
CA ILE A 202 -25.73 -22.27 -11.02
C ILE A 202 -24.55 -21.40 -10.58
N CYS A 203 -24.55 -20.12 -10.94
CA CYS A 203 -23.46 -19.23 -10.63
C CYS A 203 -23.98 -17.84 -10.22
N ALA A 204 -23.37 -17.27 -9.20
CA ALA A 204 -23.67 -15.93 -8.72
C ALA A 204 -22.41 -15.09 -8.64
N PRO A 205 -22.48 -13.78 -9.00
CA PRO A 205 -21.35 -12.86 -8.89
C PRO A 205 -21.11 -12.47 -7.42
N LEU A 206 -19.88 -12.43 -7.00
CA LEU A 206 -19.45 -11.85 -5.72
C LEU A 206 -19.33 -10.33 -5.90
N ARG A 207 -20.42 -9.60 -5.65
CA ARG A 207 -20.50 -8.15 -5.83
C ARG A 207 -20.32 -7.42 -4.51
N ALA A 208 -19.25 -6.63 -4.40
CA ALA A 208 -19.00 -5.74 -3.28
C ALA A 208 -19.14 -4.29 -3.78
N LYS A 209 -20.05 -3.53 -3.18
CA LYS A 209 -20.38 -2.15 -3.58
C LYS A 209 -20.70 -2.03 -5.08
N GLN A 210 -19.79 -1.52 -5.89
CA GLN A 210 -19.99 -1.28 -7.32
C GLN A 210 -19.16 -2.21 -8.23
N ARG A 211 -18.33 -3.09 -7.66
CA ARG A 211 -17.49 -4.01 -8.45
C ARG A 211 -17.81 -5.46 -8.15
N THR A 212 -17.60 -6.32 -9.14
CA THR A 212 -17.57 -7.78 -8.96
C THR A 212 -16.14 -8.17 -8.62
N VAL A 213 -15.95 -8.86 -7.48
CA VAL A 213 -14.61 -9.33 -7.02
C VAL A 213 -14.38 -10.79 -7.38
N GLY A 214 -15.44 -11.52 -7.75
CA GLY A 214 -15.34 -12.93 -8.08
C GLY A 214 -16.69 -13.53 -8.44
N VAL A 215 -16.75 -14.85 -8.44
CA VAL A 215 -17.99 -15.62 -8.63
C VAL A 215 -17.99 -16.86 -7.70
N ILE A 216 -19.20 -17.27 -7.30
CA ILE A 216 -19.45 -18.56 -6.66
C ILE A 216 -20.27 -19.43 -7.62
N ALA A 217 -19.81 -20.65 -7.87
CA ALA A 217 -20.45 -21.58 -8.78
C ALA A 217 -20.70 -22.92 -8.11
N LEU A 218 -21.87 -23.51 -8.36
CA LEU A 218 -22.24 -24.87 -7.95
C LEU A 218 -22.72 -25.65 -9.16
N ALA A 219 -22.41 -26.93 -9.23
CA ALA A 219 -22.75 -27.78 -10.37
C ALA A 219 -23.18 -29.18 -9.94
N ASN A 220 -23.98 -29.83 -10.81
CA ASN A 220 -24.38 -31.21 -10.66
C ASN A 220 -24.08 -32.01 -11.93
N THR A 221 -23.58 -33.22 -11.75
CA THR A 221 -23.44 -34.23 -12.83
C THR A 221 -24.70 -35.09 -13.01
N SER A 222 -25.53 -35.13 -11.95
CA SER A 222 -26.82 -35.86 -11.92
C SER A 222 -27.76 -35.19 -10.93
N GLY A 223 -29.04 -35.48 -10.97
CA GLY A 223 -30.01 -34.94 -10.00
C GLY A 223 -31.05 -33.99 -10.57
N ALA A 224 -31.80 -33.34 -9.70
CA ALA A 224 -32.84 -32.39 -10.06
C ALA A 224 -32.23 -31.08 -10.60
N PRO A 225 -32.91 -30.39 -11.52
CA PRO A 225 -32.50 -29.07 -11.99
C PRO A 225 -32.55 -28.03 -10.86
N TYR A 226 -31.70 -27.03 -10.93
CA TYR A 226 -31.72 -25.89 -10.00
C TYR A 226 -32.98 -25.04 -10.18
N SER A 227 -33.50 -24.53 -9.06
CA SER A 227 -34.70 -23.71 -9.00
C SER A 227 -34.37 -22.22 -8.82
N SER A 228 -35.38 -21.39 -9.02
CA SER A 228 -35.29 -19.94 -8.71
C SER A 228 -35.03 -19.68 -7.23
N THR A 229 -35.43 -20.59 -6.33
CA THR A 229 -35.13 -20.50 -4.89
C THR A 229 -33.65 -20.73 -4.62
N ASP A 230 -33.04 -21.73 -5.29
CA ASP A 230 -31.59 -22.00 -5.20
C ASP A 230 -30.79 -20.80 -5.67
N LEU A 231 -31.25 -20.13 -6.76
CA LEU A 231 -30.59 -18.92 -7.28
C LEU A 231 -30.64 -17.77 -6.28
N LYS A 232 -31.78 -17.54 -5.63
CA LYS A 232 -31.92 -16.53 -4.59
C LYS A 232 -31.01 -16.80 -3.40
N LEU A 233 -30.97 -18.05 -2.93
CA LEU A 233 -30.09 -18.45 -1.84
C LEU A 233 -28.61 -18.24 -2.17
N LEU A 234 -28.17 -18.71 -3.36
CA LEU A 234 -26.80 -18.55 -3.79
C LEU A 234 -26.41 -17.07 -3.95
N ASN A 235 -27.32 -16.26 -4.49
CA ASN A 235 -27.07 -14.83 -4.65
C ASN A 235 -26.97 -14.11 -3.29
N THR A 236 -27.76 -14.52 -2.29
CA THR A 236 -27.67 -13.98 -0.91
C THR A 236 -26.31 -14.33 -0.28
N ILE A 237 -25.88 -15.59 -0.40
CA ILE A 237 -24.56 -16.03 0.07
C ILE A 237 -23.47 -15.25 -0.66
N ALA A 238 -23.57 -15.11 -1.98
CA ALA A 238 -22.61 -14.39 -2.80
C ALA A 238 -22.42 -12.92 -2.37
N LEU A 239 -23.52 -12.23 -2.04
CA LEU A 239 -23.45 -10.83 -1.57
C LEU A 239 -22.71 -10.70 -0.23
N GLN A 240 -22.99 -11.58 0.73
CA GLN A 240 -22.31 -11.58 2.03
C GLN A 240 -20.84 -11.96 1.90
N THR A 241 -20.56 -12.98 1.09
CA THR A 241 -19.20 -13.44 0.81
C THR A 241 -18.37 -12.35 0.13
N ALA A 242 -18.96 -11.62 -0.83
CA ALA A 242 -18.29 -10.55 -1.53
C ALA A 242 -17.80 -9.44 -0.58
N ALA A 243 -18.66 -9.03 0.37
CA ALA A 243 -18.30 -8.03 1.36
C ALA A 243 -17.14 -8.51 2.28
N ALA A 244 -17.19 -9.78 2.72
CA ALA A 244 -16.14 -10.35 3.54
C ALA A 244 -14.82 -10.52 2.79
N ILE A 245 -14.87 -10.94 1.51
CA ILE A 245 -13.69 -11.02 0.64
C ILE A 245 -13.07 -9.63 0.41
N GLU A 246 -13.89 -8.62 0.10
CA GLU A 246 -13.39 -7.25 -0.08
C GLU A 246 -12.70 -6.75 1.19
N ASN A 247 -13.27 -6.99 2.36
CA ASN A 247 -12.66 -6.62 3.63
C ASN A 247 -11.34 -7.36 3.89
N SER A 248 -11.28 -8.66 3.60
CA SER A 248 -10.05 -9.46 3.72
C SER A 248 -8.95 -8.94 2.81
N MET A 249 -9.26 -8.64 1.54
CA MET A 249 -8.29 -8.08 0.57
C MET A 249 -7.77 -6.71 1.04
N LEU A 250 -8.67 -5.80 1.46
CA LEU A 250 -8.28 -4.49 1.97
C LEU A 250 -7.41 -4.60 3.24
N CYS A 251 -7.74 -5.54 4.13
CA CYS A 251 -6.95 -5.77 5.34
C CYS A 251 -5.53 -6.26 5.00
N SER A 252 -5.39 -7.19 4.04
CA SER A 252 -4.09 -7.65 3.54
C SER A 252 -3.28 -6.52 2.93
N GLU A 253 -3.88 -5.72 2.04
CA GLU A 253 -3.22 -4.53 1.44
C GLU A 253 -2.75 -3.53 2.51
N MET A 254 -3.55 -3.30 3.55
CA MET A 254 -3.17 -2.41 4.65
C MET A 254 -2.00 -2.97 5.46
N VAL A 255 -1.98 -4.28 5.74
CA VAL A 255 -0.87 -4.93 6.48
C VAL A 255 0.42 -4.83 5.68
N ASP A 256 0.38 -5.11 4.37
CA ASP A 256 1.54 -5.01 3.49
C ASP A 256 2.05 -3.56 3.41
N ALA A 257 1.17 -2.58 3.25
CA ALA A 257 1.53 -1.16 3.22
C ALA A 257 2.17 -0.68 4.55
N VAL A 258 1.67 -1.15 5.69
CA VAL A 258 2.27 -0.85 7.01
C VAL A 258 3.65 -1.46 7.11
N ARG A 259 3.82 -2.72 6.70
CA ARG A 259 5.11 -3.44 6.72
C ARG A 259 6.15 -2.75 5.85
N ASP A 260 5.78 -2.35 4.63
CA ASP A 260 6.66 -1.61 3.71
C ASP A 260 7.08 -0.27 4.32
N ARG A 261 6.15 0.44 4.95
CA ARG A 261 6.43 1.71 5.62
C ARG A 261 7.40 1.53 6.80
N GLU A 262 7.23 0.48 7.60
CA GLU A 262 8.13 0.17 8.72
C GLU A 262 9.54 -0.17 8.21
N GLN A 263 9.66 -0.94 7.13
CA GLN A 263 10.95 -1.26 6.52
C GLN A 263 11.65 -0.01 5.99
N LEU A 264 10.94 0.86 5.28
CA LEU A 264 11.48 2.13 4.79
C LEU A 264 11.93 3.03 5.94
N ALA A 265 11.15 3.12 7.02
CA ALA A 265 11.52 3.91 8.20
C ALA A 265 12.77 3.36 8.90
N ALA A 266 12.94 2.03 8.98
CA ALA A 266 14.13 1.41 9.54
C ALA A 266 15.39 1.72 8.70
N ILE A 267 15.31 1.59 7.37
CA ILE A 267 16.39 1.94 6.44
C ILE A 267 16.77 3.43 6.57
N GLN A 268 15.76 4.30 6.62
CA GLN A 268 16.02 5.74 6.78
C GLN A 268 16.78 6.04 8.07
N LYS A 269 16.42 5.41 9.18
CA LYS A 269 17.10 5.57 10.47
C LYS A 269 18.56 5.08 10.41
N GLU A 270 18.84 3.99 9.72
CA GLU A 270 20.19 3.50 9.52
C GLU A 270 21.03 4.49 8.70
N LEU A 271 20.46 5.06 7.64
CA LEU A 271 21.10 6.09 6.81
C LEU A 271 21.38 7.37 7.62
N ASP A 272 20.46 7.81 8.46
CA ASP A 272 20.67 8.98 9.32
C ASP A 272 21.77 8.74 10.36
N THR A 273 21.89 7.51 10.84
CA THR A 273 23.00 7.11 11.73
C THR A 273 24.32 7.14 10.98
N ALA A 274 24.38 6.57 9.78
CA ALA A 274 25.59 6.59 8.93
C ALA A 274 25.99 8.04 8.60
N ARG A 275 25.05 8.91 8.29
CA ARG A 275 25.27 10.35 8.09
C ARG A 275 25.92 10.99 9.32
N THR A 276 25.38 10.71 10.50
CA THR A 276 25.91 11.27 11.76
C THR A 276 27.34 10.81 12.00
N ILE A 277 27.67 9.54 11.75
CA ILE A 277 29.03 9.00 11.85
C ILE A 277 29.94 9.69 10.84
N GLN A 278 29.57 9.75 9.56
CA GLN A 278 30.34 10.40 8.51
C GLN A 278 30.64 11.85 8.84
N HIS A 279 29.62 12.60 9.24
CA HIS A 279 29.80 13.98 9.66
C HIS A 279 30.70 14.16 10.89
N SER A 280 30.86 13.16 11.74
CA SER A 280 31.80 13.23 12.87
C SER A 280 33.26 13.02 12.45
N LEU A 281 33.49 12.47 11.26
CA LEU A 281 34.85 12.27 10.74
C LEU A 281 35.49 13.56 10.22
N VAL A 282 34.71 14.51 9.72
CA VAL A 282 35.22 15.79 9.20
C VAL A 282 35.17 16.87 10.27
N PRO A 283 36.13 17.87 10.25
CA PRO A 283 36.15 18.97 11.20
C PRO A 283 34.84 19.81 11.15
N ARG A 284 34.26 20.15 12.32
CA ARG A 284 32.96 20.87 12.40
C ARG A 284 33.03 22.16 13.22
N THR A 285 34.06 22.31 14.04
CA THR A 285 34.21 23.47 14.92
C THR A 285 35.10 24.51 14.26
N PHE A 286 34.59 25.73 14.12
CA PHE A 286 35.32 26.85 13.53
C PHE A 286 35.26 28.05 14.46
N PRO A 287 36.39 28.77 14.74
CA PRO A 287 37.75 28.42 14.29
C PRO A 287 38.25 27.12 14.94
N PRO A 288 38.95 26.27 14.17
CA PRO A 288 39.41 24.95 14.68
C PRO A 288 40.59 25.06 15.66
N PHE A 289 41.34 26.15 15.58
CA PHE A 289 42.48 26.46 16.41
C PHE A 289 42.33 27.86 17.05
N PRO A 290 41.46 28.00 18.09
CA PRO A 290 41.13 29.32 18.65
C PRO A 290 42.31 30.07 19.27
N GLU A 291 43.41 29.34 19.59
CA GLU A 291 44.65 29.88 20.12
C GLU A 291 45.58 30.53 19.05
N ARG A 292 45.21 30.32 17.75
CA ARG A 292 45.98 30.75 16.57
C ARG A 292 45.31 31.91 15.88
N SER A 293 46.08 32.97 15.58
CA SER A 293 45.64 34.14 14.82
C SER A 293 46.43 34.36 13.50
N ASP A 294 47.41 33.52 13.23
CA ASP A 294 48.31 33.59 12.09
C ASP A 294 47.72 33.01 10.79
N PHE A 295 46.55 32.34 10.88
CA PHE A 295 45.74 31.94 9.75
C PHE A 295 44.25 31.89 10.11
N ASP A 296 43.37 32.10 9.09
CA ASP A 296 41.95 31.90 9.13
C ASP A 296 41.57 30.70 8.23
N ILE A 297 40.70 29.83 8.72
CA ILE A 297 40.23 28.66 7.97
C ILE A 297 38.74 28.40 8.16
N HIS A 298 38.04 28.10 7.08
CA HIS A 298 36.66 27.72 7.11
C HIS A 298 36.34 26.71 6.01
N ALA A 299 35.44 25.76 6.32
CA ALA A 299 34.97 24.77 5.33
C ALA A 299 33.47 24.52 5.50
N GLN A 300 32.83 24.14 4.41
CA GLN A 300 31.43 23.70 4.35
C GLN A 300 31.32 22.49 3.43
N MET A 301 30.51 21.52 3.84
CA MET A 301 30.19 20.31 3.05
C MET A 301 28.68 20.10 3.07
N THR A 302 28.09 19.93 1.90
CA THR A 302 26.65 19.65 1.70
C THR A 302 26.52 18.43 0.82
N SER A 303 26.09 17.31 1.39
CA SER A 303 25.95 16.05 0.64
C SER A 303 24.64 16.04 -0.17
N ALA A 304 24.70 15.54 -1.40
CA ALA A 304 23.55 15.36 -2.29
C ALA A 304 22.61 14.23 -1.84
N LYS A 305 23.14 13.24 -1.14
CA LYS A 305 22.40 12.11 -0.56
C LYS A 305 22.55 12.07 0.97
N ALA A 306 21.99 11.03 1.58
CA ALA A 306 22.11 10.85 3.04
C ALA A 306 23.58 10.79 3.50
N VAL A 307 24.45 10.18 2.69
CA VAL A 307 25.91 10.12 2.87
C VAL A 307 26.60 10.36 1.54
N GLY A 308 27.78 10.97 1.53
CA GLY A 308 28.53 11.37 0.33
C GLY A 308 29.93 10.77 0.24
N GLY A 309 30.58 11.02 -0.92
CA GLY A 309 31.96 10.67 -1.19
C GLY A 309 32.97 11.74 -0.78
N ASP A 310 32.52 12.98 -0.70
CA ASP A 310 33.37 14.12 -0.40
C ASP A 310 33.94 14.09 1.01
N PHE A 311 35.14 14.66 1.14
CA PHE A 311 35.78 14.90 2.44
C PHE A 311 36.69 16.10 2.38
N PHE A 312 36.92 16.68 3.53
CA PHE A 312 38.00 17.60 3.80
C PHE A 312 38.57 17.34 5.19
N ASP A 313 39.81 17.73 5.39
CA ASP A 313 40.46 17.76 6.71
C ASP A 313 41.54 18.85 6.75
N PHE A 314 41.89 19.26 7.94
CA PHE A 314 43.04 20.11 8.22
C PHE A 314 43.56 19.75 9.61
N PHE A 315 44.88 19.76 9.75
CA PHE A 315 45.56 19.35 10.99
C PHE A 315 46.96 19.94 11.04
N LEU A 316 47.39 20.28 12.25
CA LEU A 316 48.79 20.65 12.47
C LEU A 316 49.67 19.40 12.49
N ILE A 317 50.74 19.40 11.72
CA ILE A 317 51.77 18.38 11.75
C ILE A 317 52.76 18.70 12.87
N ASP A 318 53.12 19.97 12.99
CA ASP A 318 53.86 20.58 14.08
C ASP A 318 53.43 22.04 14.28
N ASP A 319 54.16 22.82 15.06
CA ASP A 319 53.81 24.22 15.39
C ASP A 319 53.84 25.15 14.16
N ASP A 320 54.55 24.82 13.10
CA ASP A 320 54.71 25.60 11.87
C ASP A 320 54.01 25.06 10.64
N HIS A 321 53.68 23.77 10.64
CA HIS A 321 53.18 23.11 9.43
C HIS A 321 51.71 22.70 9.56
N LEU A 322 50.86 23.27 8.70
CA LEU A 322 49.47 22.95 8.58
C LEU A 322 49.19 22.09 7.32
N GLY A 323 48.72 20.87 7.52
CA GLY A 323 48.19 20.04 6.46
C GLY A 323 46.76 20.40 6.13
N VAL A 324 46.43 20.55 4.84
CA VAL A 324 45.07 20.76 4.32
C VAL A 324 44.77 19.72 3.24
N VAL A 325 43.58 19.12 3.30
CA VAL A 325 43.16 18.10 2.35
C VAL A 325 41.74 18.27 1.95
N ILE A 326 41.46 18.05 0.68
CA ILE A 326 40.08 17.93 0.14
C ILE A 326 40.09 16.80 -0.88
N GLY A 327 39.01 16.07 -1.00
CA GLY A 327 38.90 14.99 -1.96
C GLY A 327 37.45 14.55 -2.18
N ASP A 328 37.26 13.84 -3.28
CA ASP A 328 36.01 13.20 -3.65
C ASP A 328 36.25 11.74 -4.06
N VAL A 329 35.35 10.87 -3.64
CA VAL A 329 35.38 9.44 -3.91
C VAL A 329 34.36 9.11 -5.02
N SER A 330 34.86 8.38 -6.03
CA SER A 330 34.00 7.91 -7.14
C SER A 330 32.79 7.14 -6.67
N GLY A 331 31.61 7.50 -7.19
CA GLY A 331 30.31 6.90 -6.83
C GLY A 331 29.62 7.63 -5.69
N LYS A 332 28.50 7.11 -5.21
CA LYS A 332 27.63 7.81 -4.25
C LYS A 332 27.05 6.84 -3.22
N GLY A 333 26.70 7.37 -2.06
CA GLY A 333 26.02 6.62 -0.99
C GLY A 333 26.99 5.87 -0.07
N ILE A 334 26.52 4.82 0.60
CA ILE A 334 27.27 4.13 1.66
C ILE A 334 28.65 3.61 1.22
N PRO A 335 28.83 2.98 0.03
CA PRO A 335 30.16 2.53 -0.39
C PRO A 335 31.16 3.67 -0.51
N ALA A 336 30.74 4.81 -1.11
CA ALA A 336 31.59 5.99 -1.26
C ALA A 336 31.98 6.57 0.11
N ALA A 337 31.01 6.68 1.02
CA ALA A 337 31.24 7.18 2.38
C ALA A 337 32.23 6.32 3.19
N LEU A 338 32.18 5.00 3.03
CA LEU A 338 33.13 4.08 3.67
C LEU A 338 34.55 4.23 3.08
N TYR A 339 34.65 4.29 1.75
CA TYR A 339 35.94 4.49 1.08
C TYR A 339 36.53 5.86 1.42
N MET A 340 35.73 6.90 1.50
CA MET A 340 36.08 8.23 1.98
C MET A 340 36.72 8.19 3.37
N ALA A 341 36.04 7.51 4.32
CA ALA A 341 36.53 7.40 5.70
C ALA A 341 37.91 6.74 5.78
N VAL A 342 38.13 5.68 4.98
CA VAL A 342 39.42 5.01 4.88
C VAL A 342 40.49 5.93 4.25
N THR A 343 40.16 6.52 3.09
CA THR A 343 41.09 7.39 2.35
C THR A 343 41.53 8.59 3.19
N ARG A 344 40.59 9.33 3.78
CA ARG A 344 40.87 10.47 4.66
C ARG A 344 41.73 10.06 5.85
N THR A 345 41.42 8.92 6.50
CA THR A 345 42.18 8.45 7.65
C THR A 345 43.61 8.09 7.28
N GLN A 346 43.77 7.39 6.16
CA GLN A 346 45.12 7.04 5.64
C GLN A 346 45.95 8.29 5.32
N ILE A 347 45.35 9.29 4.64
CA ILE A 347 46.02 10.55 4.33
C ILE A 347 46.49 11.23 5.62
N LYS A 348 45.57 11.41 6.60
CA LYS A 348 45.91 12.06 7.87
C LYS A 348 46.98 11.34 8.63
N THR A 349 46.90 10.02 8.75
CA THR A 349 47.91 9.22 9.52
C THR A 349 49.26 9.28 8.86
N THR A 350 49.33 9.12 7.53
CA THR A 350 50.61 9.19 6.77
C THR A 350 51.17 10.61 6.77
N ALA A 351 50.36 11.64 6.68
CA ALA A 351 50.76 13.03 6.72
C ALA A 351 51.42 13.43 8.07
N LEU A 352 50.88 12.89 9.18
CA LEU A 352 51.45 13.12 10.53
C LEU A 352 52.86 12.52 10.74
N GLU A 353 53.30 11.66 9.82
CA GLU A 353 54.69 11.18 9.79
C GLU A 353 55.68 12.24 9.25
N GLY A 354 55.17 13.40 8.80
CA GLY A 354 55.98 14.51 8.28
C GLY A 354 56.48 14.32 6.86
N LEU A 355 55.86 13.44 6.09
CA LEU A 355 56.24 13.20 4.68
C LEU A 355 55.83 14.40 3.81
N ALA A 356 56.61 14.67 2.76
CA ALA A 356 56.27 15.62 1.71
C ALA A 356 54.95 15.17 1.01
N PRO A 357 54.12 16.10 0.51
CA PRO A 357 52.79 15.79 -0.05
C PRO A 357 52.76 14.68 -1.11
N GLU A 358 53.71 14.71 -2.04
CA GLU A 358 53.85 13.69 -3.09
C GLU A 358 54.21 12.32 -2.52
N ALA A 359 55.06 12.26 -1.50
CA ALA A 359 55.43 11.01 -0.83
C ALA A 359 54.25 10.46 0.02
N CYS A 360 53.52 11.34 0.67
CA CYS A 360 52.31 10.99 1.42
C CYS A 360 51.28 10.36 0.50
N LEU A 361 50.89 11.03 -0.61
CA LEU A 361 49.93 10.50 -1.57
C LEU A 361 50.39 9.19 -2.22
N GLN A 362 51.69 9.05 -2.48
CA GLN A 362 52.26 7.81 -3.02
C GLN A 362 52.07 6.62 -2.06
N GLU A 363 52.32 6.84 -0.77
CA GLU A 363 52.16 5.79 0.24
C GLU A 363 50.69 5.44 0.46
N VAL A 364 49.82 6.45 0.55
CA VAL A 364 48.37 6.25 0.65
C VAL A 364 47.82 5.47 -0.54
N ASN A 365 48.22 5.85 -1.76
CA ASN A 365 47.84 5.14 -2.98
C ASN A 365 48.27 3.67 -2.94
N ARG A 366 49.49 3.39 -2.49
CA ARG A 366 50.01 2.03 -2.35
C ARG A 366 49.14 1.18 -1.42
N VAL A 367 48.71 1.73 -0.29
CA VAL A 367 47.81 1.06 0.66
C VAL A 367 46.45 0.79 0.02
N LEU A 368 45.82 1.82 -0.56
CA LEU A 368 44.48 1.71 -1.16
C LEU A 368 44.42 0.72 -2.32
N VAL A 369 45.48 0.64 -3.15
CA VAL A 369 45.53 -0.33 -4.26
C VAL A 369 45.72 -1.76 -3.74
N ARG A 370 46.54 -1.97 -2.70
CA ARG A 370 46.75 -3.30 -2.10
C ARG A 370 45.54 -3.86 -1.40
N GLU A 371 44.78 -3.01 -0.71
CA GLU A 371 43.56 -3.38 0.02
C GLU A 371 42.31 -3.29 -0.85
N ARG A 372 42.47 -3.23 -2.16
CA ARG A 372 41.40 -2.98 -3.12
C ARG A 372 40.29 -4.02 -3.03
N VAL A 373 39.17 -3.64 -2.46
CA VAL A 373 37.96 -4.46 -2.36
C VAL A 373 36.92 -4.13 -3.49
N SER A 374 37.11 -2.97 -4.16
CA SER A 374 36.20 -2.46 -5.18
C SER A 374 36.92 -1.72 -6.31
N SER A 375 36.21 -1.33 -7.36
CA SER A 375 36.74 -0.47 -8.43
C SER A 375 36.72 1.03 -8.08
N MET A 376 36.52 1.39 -6.81
CA MET A 376 36.45 2.76 -6.35
C MET A 376 37.82 3.41 -6.32
N PHE A 377 37.83 4.71 -6.54
CA PHE A 377 39.03 5.57 -6.48
C PHE A 377 38.63 6.91 -5.84
N ALA A 378 39.65 7.67 -5.43
CA ALA A 378 39.42 8.99 -4.88
C ALA A 378 40.28 10.03 -5.59
N THR A 379 39.70 11.16 -5.97
CA THR A 379 40.46 12.36 -6.28
C THR A 379 40.84 13.07 -4.97
N CYS A 380 41.99 13.66 -4.90
CA CYS A 380 42.46 14.31 -3.67
C CYS A 380 43.48 15.40 -3.97
N PHE A 381 43.35 16.54 -3.30
CA PHE A 381 44.40 17.54 -3.16
C PHE A 381 44.94 17.48 -1.73
N TYR A 382 46.25 17.41 -1.56
CA TYR A 382 46.94 17.55 -0.27
C TYR A 382 47.99 18.64 -0.31
N GLY A 383 47.84 19.64 0.55
CA GLY A 383 48.78 20.76 0.72
C GLY A 383 49.35 20.81 2.12
N LEU A 384 50.62 21.12 2.20
CA LEU A 384 51.39 21.36 3.42
C LEU A 384 51.86 22.82 3.42
N ILE A 385 51.34 23.62 4.34
CA ILE A 385 51.62 25.06 4.46
C ILE A 385 52.58 25.28 5.63
N SER A 386 53.75 25.87 5.38
CA SER A 386 54.56 26.47 6.45
C SER A 386 53.95 27.81 6.81
N ILE A 387 53.41 27.93 8.00
CA ILE A 387 52.68 29.13 8.47
C ILE A 387 53.62 30.30 8.59
N ARG A 388 54.85 30.06 9.05
CA ARG A 388 55.87 31.06 9.24
C ARG A 388 56.45 31.63 7.95
N THR A 389 56.67 30.76 6.94
CA THR A 389 57.30 31.23 5.69
C THR A 389 56.29 31.48 4.58
N GLY A 390 55.06 30.96 4.71
CA GLY A 390 54.08 30.99 3.66
C GLY A 390 54.33 30.02 2.51
N GLU A 391 55.31 29.11 2.63
CA GLU A 391 55.58 28.10 1.62
C GLU A 391 54.48 27.06 1.63
N LEU A 392 53.75 26.89 0.49
CA LEU A 392 52.82 25.82 0.24
C LEU A 392 53.47 24.77 -0.65
N ARG A 393 53.72 23.59 -0.11
CA ARG A 393 54.00 22.38 -0.90
C ARG A 393 52.70 21.61 -1.08
N TYR A 394 52.50 21.08 -2.29
CA TYR A 394 51.24 20.36 -2.58
C TYR A 394 51.44 19.23 -3.60
N SER A 395 50.52 18.31 -3.61
CA SER A 395 50.35 17.32 -4.68
C SER A 395 48.88 17.07 -4.94
N ASN A 396 48.50 16.89 -6.22
CA ASN A 396 47.15 16.71 -6.64
C ASN A 396 46.94 15.35 -7.30
N ALA A 397 46.10 14.52 -6.71
CA ALA A 397 45.74 13.21 -7.21
C ALA A 397 44.45 13.27 -8.07
N GLY A 398 44.49 14.06 -9.15
CA GLY A 398 43.37 14.18 -10.12
C GLY A 398 42.15 14.94 -9.62
N HIS A 399 42.32 15.78 -8.60
CA HIS A 399 41.28 16.64 -8.04
C HIS A 399 41.20 18.00 -8.74
N ASN A 400 40.07 18.72 -8.62
CA ASN A 400 39.90 20.08 -9.13
C ASN A 400 41.03 20.99 -8.62
N PRO A 401 41.73 21.77 -9.50
CA PRO A 401 42.80 22.65 -9.06
C PRO A 401 42.25 23.73 -8.13
N PRO A 402 42.84 23.93 -6.92
CA PRO A 402 42.43 25.05 -6.06
C PRO A 402 42.66 26.40 -6.71
N HIS A 403 41.89 27.42 -6.31
CA HIS A 403 42.14 28.81 -6.67
C HIS A 403 42.99 29.51 -5.60
N LEU A 404 44.08 30.17 -6.05
CA LEU A 404 44.90 31.05 -5.23
C LEU A 404 44.32 32.48 -5.32
N LEU A 405 43.86 32.99 -4.22
CA LEU A 405 43.32 34.34 -4.08
C LEU A 405 44.41 35.24 -3.52
N ARG A 406 45.02 36.05 -4.38
CA ARG A 406 46.09 36.97 -3.95
C ARG A 406 45.49 38.16 -3.18
N ALA A 407 46.23 38.66 -2.21
CA ALA A 407 45.88 39.86 -1.50
C ALA A 407 45.69 41.08 -2.43
N SER A 408 46.35 41.08 -3.61
CA SER A 408 46.17 42.07 -4.69
C SER A 408 44.84 42.00 -5.38
N GLY A 409 44.03 40.96 -5.14
CA GLY A 409 42.74 40.70 -5.82
C GLY A 409 42.81 39.82 -7.05
N ALA A 410 44.01 39.36 -7.44
CA ALA A 410 44.15 38.36 -8.53
C ALA A 410 43.66 37.01 -8.06
N VAL A 411 42.99 36.26 -8.97
CA VAL A 411 42.52 34.87 -8.75
C VAL A 411 43.16 34.02 -9.82
N GLU A 412 43.95 33.05 -9.40
CA GLU A 412 44.74 32.19 -10.26
C GLU A 412 44.49 30.71 -9.90
N PRO A 413 44.22 29.82 -10.86
CA PRO A 413 44.21 28.40 -10.55
C PRO A 413 45.66 27.94 -10.20
N LEU A 414 45.77 27.05 -9.21
CA LEU A 414 47.03 26.37 -8.92
C LEU A 414 47.34 25.39 -10.07
N ASP A 415 48.66 25.25 -10.39
CA ASP A 415 49.09 24.25 -11.39
C ASP A 415 48.68 22.84 -10.93
N SER A 416 48.13 22.06 -11.88
CA SER A 416 47.78 20.67 -11.63
C SER A 416 49.03 19.76 -11.61
N VAL A 417 49.83 19.90 -10.55
CA VAL A 417 51.01 19.06 -10.33
C VAL A 417 50.64 17.92 -9.39
N GLY A 418 50.95 16.70 -9.79
CA GLY A 418 50.64 15.51 -8.99
C GLY A 418 50.54 14.24 -9.81
N GLY A 419 49.43 13.53 -9.73
CA GLY A 419 49.26 12.23 -10.38
C GLY A 419 47.79 11.88 -10.64
N LEU A 420 47.56 10.60 -10.89
CA LEU A 420 46.26 10.04 -11.12
C LEU A 420 45.48 9.88 -9.79
N PRO A 421 44.14 9.77 -9.83
CA PRO A 421 43.35 9.49 -8.65
C PRO A 421 43.85 8.30 -7.83
N LEU A 422 43.72 8.38 -6.51
CA LEU A 422 44.15 7.36 -5.55
C LEU A 422 43.34 6.07 -5.73
N GLY A 423 44.05 4.92 -5.59
CA GLY A 423 43.40 3.60 -5.66
C GLY A 423 43.29 3.01 -7.07
N LEU A 424 43.72 3.73 -8.13
CA LEU A 424 43.65 3.22 -9.50
C LEU A 424 44.91 2.43 -9.91
N PHE A 425 46.11 3.01 -9.75
CA PHE A 425 47.36 2.45 -10.28
C PHE A 425 48.48 2.51 -9.24
N GLU A 426 49.09 1.36 -8.89
CA GLU A 426 50.09 1.27 -7.82
C GLU A 426 51.41 1.99 -8.17
N HIS A 427 51.83 1.94 -9.41
CA HIS A 427 53.19 2.34 -9.81
C HIS A 427 53.27 3.72 -10.51
N LYS A 428 52.25 4.53 -10.43
CA LYS A 428 52.29 5.90 -10.98
C LYS A 428 52.84 6.84 -9.89
N PRO A 429 53.91 7.57 -10.18
CA PRO A 429 54.44 8.53 -9.24
C PRO A 429 53.54 9.75 -9.09
N TYR A 430 53.62 10.38 -7.92
CA TYR A 430 53.04 11.68 -7.68
C TYR A 430 54.16 12.73 -7.69
N GLU A 431 53.86 13.89 -8.31
CA GLU A 431 54.80 15.02 -8.36
C GLU A 431 54.35 16.09 -7.36
N GLY A 432 55.30 16.82 -6.82
CA GLY A 432 55.07 17.90 -5.86
C GLY A 432 55.18 19.27 -6.50
N GLY A 433 54.20 20.16 -6.19
CA GLY A 433 54.23 21.56 -6.53
C GLY A 433 54.69 22.43 -5.35
N LEU A 434 55.19 23.61 -5.65
CA LEU A 434 55.60 24.59 -4.67
C LEU A 434 55.13 25.99 -5.07
N VAL A 435 54.47 26.69 -4.16
CA VAL A 435 54.05 28.06 -4.36
C VAL A 435 54.26 28.89 -3.08
N GLN A 436 54.58 30.16 -3.23
CA GLN A 436 54.74 31.11 -2.12
C GLN A 436 53.43 31.85 -1.90
N LEU A 437 52.88 31.71 -0.69
CA LEU A 437 51.75 32.50 -0.18
C LEU A 437 52.26 33.75 0.54
N GLY A 438 51.76 34.89 0.18
CA GLY A 438 51.95 36.15 0.95
C GLY A 438 50.94 36.32 2.07
N LEU A 439 51.22 37.25 2.97
CA LEU A 439 50.20 37.63 3.97
C LEU A 439 48.95 38.18 3.29
N GLY A 440 47.78 37.69 3.71
CA GLY A 440 46.47 38.05 3.12
C GLY A 440 46.07 37.19 1.89
N ASP A 441 47.04 36.41 1.35
CA ASP A 441 46.68 35.43 0.32
C ASP A 441 45.81 34.32 0.89
N ALA A 442 44.86 33.80 0.11
CA ALA A 442 44.05 32.68 0.50
C ALA A 442 44.03 31.58 -0.58
N LEU A 443 43.90 30.35 -0.16
CA LEU A 443 43.69 29.20 -0.99
C LEU A 443 42.21 28.77 -0.87
N PHE A 444 41.50 28.68 -2.02
CA PHE A 444 40.14 28.17 -2.10
C PHE A 444 40.12 26.82 -2.77
N LEU A 445 39.73 25.80 -2.03
CA LEU A 445 39.61 24.42 -2.48
C LEU A 445 38.14 24.04 -2.60
N TYR A 446 37.81 23.23 -3.59
CA TYR A 446 36.40 22.85 -3.86
C TYR A 446 36.35 21.50 -4.60
N THR A 447 35.25 20.80 -4.47
CA THR A 447 34.94 19.57 -5.23
C THR A 447 34.15 19.91 -6.49
N ASP A 448 34.08 18.97 -7.43
CA ASP A 448 33.42 19.12 -8.73
C ASP A 448 31.92 19.46 -8.62
N GLY A 449 31.26 19.08 -7.52
CA GLY A 449 29.88 19.48 -7.24
C GLY A 449 29.64 21.00 -7.23
N VAL A 450 30.70 21.84 -7.13
CA VAL A 450 30.56 23.31 -7.27
C VAL A 450 30.42 23.70 -8.75
N PRO A 451 31.39 23.44 -9.66
CA PRO A 451 31.27 23.81 -11.06
C PRO A 451 30.23 22.99 -11.82
N GLU A 452 29.93 21.77 -11.42
CA GLU A 452 28.94 20.89 -12.03
C GLU A 452 27.52 21.05 -11.44
N ALA A 453 27.31 22.02 -10.53
CA ALA A 453 25.97 22.36 -10.06
C ALA A 453 25.09 22.82 -11.24
N THR A 454 23.96 22.15 -11.46
CA THR A 454 23.08 22.40 -12.60
C THR A 454 21.85 23.22 -12.23
N ASN A 455 21.41 24.09 -13.14
CA ASN A 455 20.16 24.82 -12.99
C ASN A 455 18.97 24.05 -13.61
N VAL A 456 17.76 24.63 -13.54
CA VAL A 456 16.53 24.03 -14.12
C VAL A 456 16.60 23.86 -15.66
N ALA A 457 17.48 24.61 -16.33
CA ALA A 457 17.70 24.50 -17.78
C ALA A 457 18.80 23.49 -18.14
N LEU A 458 19.39 22.82 -17.15
CA LEU A 458 20.51 21.89 -17.27
C LEU A 458 21.84 22.55 -17.73
N ASP A 459 22.01 23.85 -17.44
CA ASP A 459 23.30 24.51 -17.62
C ASP A 459 24.14 24.31 -16.35
N ASP A 460 25.47 24.12 -16.52
CA ASP A 460 26.40 23.98 -15.40
C ASP A 460 26.84 25.35 -14.85
N PHE A 461 27.19 25.38 -13.56
CA PHE A 461 27.68 26.59 -12.89
C PHE A 461 29.02 27.05 -13.44
N THR A 462 29.93 26.18 -13.72
CA THR A 462 31.27 26.27 -14.35
C THR A 462 32.37 26.92 -13.49
N ASP A 463 33.62 26.57 -13.78
CA ASP A 463 34.82 27.13 -13.12
C ASP A 463 35.00 28.63 -13.42
N GLU A 464 34.62 29.09 -14.64
CA GLU A 464 34.71 30.50 -15.00
C GLU A 464 33.80 31.37 -14.13
N ARG A 465 32.59 30.90 -13.83
CA ARG A 465 31.68 31.60 -12.92
C ARG A 465 32.19 31.59 -11.50
N LEU A 466 32.73 30.46 -11.02
CA LEU A 466 33.37 30.36 -9.72
C LEU A 466 34.52 31.37 -9.59
N ALA A 467 35.44 31.40 -10.58
CA ALA A 467 36.55 32.35 -10.60
C ALA A 467 36.09 33.81 -10.64
N ALA A 468 34.99 34.10 -11.35
CA ALA A 468 34.41 35.44 -11.38
C ALA A 468 33.88 35.90 -10.02
N ILE A 469 33.23 34.98 -9.25
CA ILE A 469 32.71 35.26 -7.90
C ILE A 469 33.86 35.46 -6.91
N LEU A 470 34.93 34.68 -7.01
CA LEU A 470 36.10 34.77 -6.13
C LEU A 470 36.88 36.08 -6.33
N ARG A 471 36.80 36.72 -7.50
CA ARG A 471 37.35 38.07 -7.70
C ARG A 471 36.66 39.08 -6.78
N GLY A 472 37.45 39.86 -6.05
CA GLY A 472 36.92 40.83 -5.10
C GLY A 472 36.52 40.28 -3.73
N THR A 473 36.92 39.05 -3.42
CA THR A 473 36.73 38.43 -2.09
C THR A 473 37.98 38.56 -1.18
N ASN A 474 39.05 39.20 -1.67
CA ASN A 474 40.35 39.30 -1.01
C ASN A 474 40.25 39.97 0.39
N SER A 475 39.27 40.81 0.67
CA SER A 475 39.04 41.44 1.98
C SER A 475 38.08 40.67 2.90
N LEU A 476 37.47 39.58 2.41
CA LEU A 476 36.51 38.81 3.19
C LEU A 476 37.20 37.76 4.05
N SER A 477 36.61 37.41 5.20
CA SER A 477 37.04 36.22 5.98
C SER A 477 36.82 34.94 5.21
N CYS A 478 37.54 33.83 5.55
CA CYS A 478 37.36 32.53 4.93
C CYS A 478 35.88 32.06 4.96
N ARG A 479 35.21 32.30 6.08
CA ARG A 479 33.78 32.00 6.20
C ARG A 479 32.94 32.80 5.20
N ALA A 480 33.14 34.08 5.08
CA ALA A 480 32.36 34.93 4.19
C ALA A 480 32.60 34.58 2.70
N ILE A 481 33.79 34.07 2.35
CA ILE A 481 34.08 33.56 0.99
C ILE A 481 33.26 32.32 0.71
N VAL A 482 33.31 31.33 1.61
CA VAL A 482 32.55 30.07 1.49
C VAL A 482 31.05 30.33 1.45
N ASP A 483 30.52 31.14 2.39
CA ASP A 483 29.10 31.51 2.44
C ASP A 483 28.63 32.20 1.15
N ARG A 484 29.46 33.07 0.56
CA ARG A 484 29.19 33.77 -0.70
C ARG A 484 29.09 32.80 -1.87
N VAL A 485 30.06 31.90 -2.04
CA VAL A 485 30.05 30.92 -3.13
C VAL A 485 28.85 29.96 -2.96
N ALA A 486 28.57 29.49 -1.74
CA ALA A 486 27.42 28.63 -1.46
C ALA A 486 26.09 29.32 -1.84
N HIS A 487 25.95 30.62 -1.55
CA HIS A 487 24.76 31.38 -1.91
C HIS A 487 24.60 31.53 -3.41
N GLU A 488 25.66 31.87 -4.11
CA GLU A 488 25.65 32.02 -5.57
C GLU A 488 25.33 30.71 -6.31
N VAL A 489 25.83 29.56 -5.78
CA VAL A 489 25.48 28.23 -6.29
C VAL A 489 24.00 27.92 -6.06
N LEU A 490 23.48 28.23 -4.86
CA LEU A 490 22.06 28.01 -4.54
C LEU A 490 21.14 28.86 -5.40
N ASP A 491 21.50 30.14 -5.60
CA ASP A 491 20.72 31.06 -6.45
C ASP A 491 20.73 30.60 -7.92
N PHE A 492 21.89 30.12 -8.39
CA PHE A 492 22.01 29.61 -9.75
C PHE A 492 21.17 28.34 -10.01
N THR A 493 21.18 27.41 -9.08
CA THR A 493 20.42 26.15 -9.21
C THR A 493 18.91 26.39 -9.18
N ALA A 494 18.44 27.50 -8.55
CA ALA A 494 17.06 27.94 -8.54
C ALA A 494 16.05 26.82 -8.16
N GLY A 495 16.46 25.93 -7.25
CA GLY A 495 15.67 24.80 -6.77
C GLY A 495 15.79 23.51 -7.58
N ALA A 496 16.69 23.42 -8.55
CA ALA A 496 17.05 22.16 -9.18
C ALA A 496 17.66 21.19 -8.14
N PRO A 497 17.42 19.88 -8.26
CA PRO A 497 17.99 18.90 -7.33
C PRO A 497 19.53 18.92 -7.39
N GLN A 498 20.17 18.88 -6.25
CA GLN A 498 21.64 18.76 -6.16
C GLN A 498 22.11 17.44 -6.77
N SER A 499 23.00 17.52 -7.77
CA SER A 499 23.52 16.38 -8.53
C SER A 499 24.64 15.66 -7.80
N ASP A 500 25.54 16.40 -7.15
CA ASP A 500 26.70 15.86 -6.44
C ASP A 500 26.96 16.55 -5.10
N ASP A 501 27.86 15.98 -4.28
CA ASP A 501 28.29 16.57 -3.03
C ASP A 501 29.00 17.90 -3.31
N ILE A 502 28.76 18.92 -2.49
CA ILE A 502 29.38 20.23 -2.61
C ILE A 502 30.24 20.47 -1.40
N THR A 503 31.55 20.49 -1.60
CA THR A 503 32.52 20.75 -0.53
C THR A 503 33.43 21.92 -0.89
N MET A 504 33.62 22.82 0.04
CA MET A 504 34.49 24.00 -0.08
C MET A 504 35.33 24.17 1.16
N LEU A 505 36.60 24.48 1.00
CA LEU A 505 37.53 24.79 2.08
C LEU A 505 38.35 26.01 1.69
N THR A 506 38.42 26.99 2.56
CA THR A 506 39.27 28.20 2.38
C THR A 506 40.21 28.35 3.55
N ILE A 507 41.47 28.63 3.23
CA ILE A 507 42.50 28.99 4.22
C ILE A 507 43.21 30.29 3.81
N ARG A 508 43.49 31.18 4.74
CA ARG A 508 44.16 32.45 4.56
C ARG A 508 45.29 32.63 5.57
N LEU A 509 46.49 33.08 5.14
CA LEU A 509 47.52 33.55 6.04
C LEU A 509 47.24 34.98 6.46
N THR A 510 47.11 35.18 7.80
CA THR A 510 46.72 36.50 8.37
C THR A 510 47.90 37.25 9.00
N GLY A 511 49.00 36.52 9.34
CA GLY A 511 50.09 37.12 10.11
C GLY A 511 49.71 37.36 11.59
N GLU A 512 50.70 37.62 12.43
CA GLU A 512 50.44 38.02 13.82
C GLU A 512 49.60 39.29 13.93
#